data_eb4cd83f47e63726f007b845405e4108
#
_entry.id   eb4cd83f47e63726f007b845405e4108
#
_cell.length_a   1.000
_cell.length_b   1.000
_cell.length_c   1.000
_cell.angle_alpha   90.00
_cell.angle_beta   90.00
_cell.angle_gamma   90.00
#
_symmetry.space_group_name_H-M   'P 1'
#
loop_
_entity.id
_entity.type
_entity.pdbx_description
1 polymer ?
#
loop_
_entity_poly.entity_id
_entity_poly.type
_entity_poly.pdbx_seq_one_letter_code
_entity_poly.pdbx_strand_id
1 'polypeptide(L)'
;YEISACLVGSEMCIRDRVTPGHAGVEFTLSDLESAYNAAAAGETVDLPNATVETPDVTAEQLQKVLFRDVLSTYTTKVGGASGRRANVKLTASRITGYILNSGETMKYGPLVTPFTAANGYSAAPGYLQGKTVDMVGGGACQASSTLYAAALYANLEIVQRTNHGFASDYIGLGLDATVAQGGPEFEFRNNTMYPIKVVAEYYASGGKNYLKVSLLGTKVDDTYVKIKTEVLETIPFTEEIVETDELAPGERKVEQTAYTGYKVKTYRNVYSGDGKLISSTFEASSNYKARNRIVLVGKSAA
;
A
#
# COMPACT_ATOMS: atom_id res chain seq x y z
N TYR A 1 -36.38 7.99 -12.79
CA TYR A 1 -35.45 7.52 -11.74
C TYR A 1 -35.33 6.01 -11.93
N GLU A 2 -34.19 5.56 -12.49
CA GLU A 2 -33.84 4.14 -12.52
C GLU A 2 -33.49 3.73 -11.09
N ILE A 3 -34.27 2.84 -10.49
CA ILE A 3 -33.85 2.14 -9.27
C ILE A 3 -33.03 0.95 -9.75
N SER A 4 -31.72 1.18 -9.93
CA SER A 4 -30.78 0.08 -10.10
C SER A 4 -30.67 -0.62 -8.74
N ALA A 5 -31.31 -1.77 -8.60
CA ALA A 5 -31.02 -2.66 -7.49
C ALA A 5 -29.59 -3.17 -7.69
N CYS A 6 -28.69 -2.75 -6.86
CA CYS A 6 -27.26 -3.11 -6.91
C CYS A 6 -27.14 -4.64 -6.98
N LEU A 7 -26.48 -5.13 -8.02
CA LEU A 7 -26.03 -6.50 -8.09
C LEU A 7 -25.17 -6.82 -6.87
N VAL A 8 -25.72 -7.57 -5.97
CA VAL A 8 -24.98 -8.03 -4.81
C VAL A 8 -24.38 -9.37 -5.18
N GLY A 9 -23.14 -9.32 -5.67
CA GLY A 9 -22.30 -10.51 -5.77
C GLY A 9 -22.15 -11.16 -4.39
N SER A 10 -21.62 -12.38 -4.32
CA SER A 10 -21.27 -12.97 -3.03
C SER A 10 -20.15 -12.14 -2.38
N GLU A 11 -20.48 -11.45 -1.29
CA GLU A 11 -19.57 -10.56 -0.57
C GLU A 11 -18.95 -11.26 0.64
N MET A 12 -17.74 -10.85 0.97
CA MET A 12 -17.07 -11.31 2.18
C MET A 12 -17.24 -10.27 3.29
N CYS A 13 -18.15 -10.53 4.21
CA CYS A 13 -18.32 -9.75 5.42
C CYS A 13 -17.43 -10.29 6.53
N ILE A 14 -16.47 -9.46 6.98
CA ILE A 14 -15.69 -9.59 8.22
C ILE A 14 -15.04 -10.96 8.46
N ARG A 15 -13.72 -11.05 8.22
CA ARG A 15 -12.81 -12.13 8.64
C ARG A 15 -13.14 -13.54 8.14
N ASP A 16 -12.89 -13.79 6.86
CA ASP A 16 -12.89 -15.14 6.25
C ASP A 16 -14.27 -15.80 6.07
N ARG A 17 -15.38 -15.07 6.21
CA ARG A 17 -16.73 -15.59 5.99
C ARG A 17 -17.30 -15.07 4.66
N VAL A 18 -17.61 -15.98 3.76
CA VAL A 18 -18.35 -15.69 2.53
C VAL A 18 -19.85 -15.61 2.86
N THR A 19 -20.48 -14.49 2.53
CA THR A 19 -21.94 -14.35 2.62
C THR A 19 -22.55 -14.68 1.26
N PRO A 20 -23.57 -15.56 1.17
CA PRO A 20 -24.25 -15.81 -0.08
C PRO A 20 -24.83 -14.52 -0.65
N GLY A 21 -24.61 -14.29 -1.94
CA GLY A 21 -25.27 -13.21 -2.67
C GLY A 21 -26.74 -13.55 -2.91
N HIS A 22 -27.54 -12.51 -3.14
CA HIS A 22 -28.91 -12.63 -3.56
C HIS A 22 -29.05 -12.26 -5.04
N ALA A 23 -29.99 -12.88 -5.73
CA ALA A 23 -30.34 -12.44 -7.07
C ALA A 23 -30.87 -11.00 -7.04
N GLY A 24 -30.34 -10.14 -7.88
CA GLY A 24 -30.86 -8.81 -8.12
C GLY A 24 -32.08 -8.87 -9.05
N VAL A 25 -33.02 -7.95 -8.91
CA VAL A 25 -34.13 -7.78 -9.82
C VAL A 25 -34.06 -6.38 -10.41
N GLU A 26 -33.91 -6.28 -11.70
CA GLU A 26 -33.96 -5.02 -12.45
C GLU A 26 -35.33 -4.84 -13.07
N PHE A 27 -35.97 -3.69 -12.84
CA PHE A 27 -37.26 -3.31 -13.42
C PHE A 27 -37.34 -1.79 -13.54
N THR A 28 -38.26 -1.30 -14.40
CA THR A 28 -38.50 0.13 -14.53
C THR A 28 -39.61 0.59 -13.58
N LEU A 29 -39.53 1.84 -13.12
CA LEU A 29 -40.57 2.42 -12.26
C LEU A 29 -41.94 2.43 -12.98
N SER A 30 -41.95 2.66 -14.30
CA SER A 30 -43.17 2.67 -15.10
C SER A 30 -43.84 1.30 -15.16
N ASP A 31 -43.06 0.20 -15.23
CA ASP A 31 -43.60 -1.17 -15.21
C ASP A 31 -44.21 -1.49 -13.84
N LEU A 32 -43.52 -1.06 -12.74
CA LEU A 32 -44.03 -1.21 -11.40
C LEU A 32 -45.34 -0.43 -11.19
N GLU A 33 -45.38 0.85 -11.59
CA GLU A 33 -46.59 1.67 -11.50
C GLU A 33 -47.73 1.11 -12.30
N SER A 34 -47.47 0.62 -13.50
CA SER A 34 -48.48 -0.01 -14.38
C SER A 34 -49.04 -1.28 -13.74
N ALA A 35 -48.16 -2.14 -13.22
CA ALA A 35 -48.57 -3.37 -12.55
C ALA A 35 -49.36 -3.08 -11.28
N TYR A 36 -48.90 -2.11 -10.44
CA TYR A 36 -49.59 -1.69 -9.21
C TYR A 36 -51.00 -1.14 -9.48
N ASN A 37 -51.13 -0.28 -10.51
CA ASN A 37 -52.43 0.33 -10.84
C ASN A 37 -53.42 -0.68 -11.48
N ALA A 38 -52.94 -1.77 -12.05
CA ALA A 38 -53.76 -2.82 -12.58
C ALA A 38 -54.18 -3.88 -11.56
N ALA A 39 -53.50 -3.95 -10.42
CA ALA A 39 -53.75 -4.97 -9.39
C ALA A 39 -54.97 -4.70 -8.55
N ALA A 40 -55.73 -5.74 -8.22
CA ALA A 40 -56.76 -5.71 -7.19
C ALA A 40 -56.15 -5.83 -5.79
N ALA A 41 -56.85 -5.34 -4.77
CA ALA A 41 -56.39 -5.40 -3.40
C ALA A 41 -56.12 -6.85 -2.96
N GLY A 42 -54.88 -7.15 -2.54
CA GLY A 42 -54.44 -8.48 -2.11
C GLY A 42 -54.01 -9.44 -3.25
N GLU A 43 -53.98 -8.96 -4.46
CA GLU A 43 -53.49 -9.74 -5.63
C GLU A 43 -51.99 -9.74 -5.70
N THR A 44 -51.39 -10.87 -6.13
CA THR A 44 -49.97 -10.97 -6.49
C THR A 44 -49.85 -10.70 -7.97
N VAL A 45 -49.02 -9.73 -8.34
CA VAL A 45 -48.83 -9.30 -9.71
C VAL A 45 -47.40 -9.56 -10.14
N ASP A 46 -47.21 -10.19 -11.29
CA ASP A 46 -45.93 -10.33 -11.94
C ASP A 46 -45.49 -8.99 -12.56
N LEU A 47 -44.26 -8.62 -12.39
CA LEU A 47 -43.68 -7.45 -13.04
C LEU A 47 -43.25 -7.84 -14.47
N PRO A 48 -43.92 -7.33 -15.52
CA PRO A 48 -43.51 -7.56 -16.90
C PRO A 48 -42.14 -6.88 -17.12
N ASN A 49 -41.28 -7.48 -17.87
CA ASN A 49 -39.94 -7.02 -18.20
C ASN A 49 -38.95 -6.97 -17.02
N ALA A 50 -39.27 -7.48 -15.84
CA ALA A 50 -38.30 -7.65 -14.77
C ALA A 50 -37.26 -8.72 -15.17
N THR A 51 -35.99 -8.36 -15.08
CA THR A 51 -34.85 -9.27 -15.25
C THR A 51 -34.29 -9.70 -13.92
N VAL A 52 -34.09 -10.99 -13.72
CA VAL A 52 -33.44 -11.53 -12.54
C VAL A 52 -31.97 -11.74 -12.87
N GLU A 53 -31.08 -10.98 -12.24
CA GLU A 53 -29.64 -11.13 -12.41
C GLU A 53 -29.08 -11.94 -11.25
N THR A 54 -28.42 -13.04 -11.58
CA THR A 54 -27.71 -13.87 -10.60
C THR A 54 -26.26 -13.44 -10.49
N PRO A 55 -25.62 -13.54 -9.29
CA PRO A 55 -24.20 -13.24 -9.15
C PRO A 55 -23.34 -14.09 -10.10
N ASP A 56 -22.37 -13.47 -10.78
CA ASP A 56 -21.41 -14.14 -11.66
C ASP A 56 -20.58 -15.19 -10.90
N VAL A 57 -20.32 -14.93 -9.61
CA VAL A 57 -19.60 -15.83 -8.71
C VAL A 57 -20.49 -16.16 -7.51
N THR A 58 -20.82 -17.44 -7.34
CA THR A 58 -21.58 -17.89 -6.18
C THR A 58 -20.69 -17.99 -4.93
N ALA A 59 -21.30 -17.94 -3.74
CA ALA A 59 -20.58 -18.11 -2.47
C ALA A 59 -19.80 -19.43 -2.44
N GLU A 60 -20.36 -20.50 -2.97
CA GLU A 60 -19.73 -21.81 -3.03
C GLU A 60 -18.51 -21.84 -3.97
N GLN A 61 -18.61 -21.18 -5.13
CA GLN A 61 -17.49 -21.03 -6.07
C GLN A 61 -16.39 -20.16 -5.44
N LEU A 62 -16.76 -19.05 -4.81
CA LEU A 62 -15.82 -18.15 -4.15
C LEU A 62 -15.05 -18.88 -3.01
N GLN A 63 -15.75 -19.65 -2.19
CA GLN A 63 -15.13 -20.36 -1.07
C GLN A 63 -14.08 -21.38 -1.50
N LYS A 64 -14.24 -22.02 -2.66
CA LYS A 64 -13.28 -22.99 -3.23
C LYS A 64 -11.95 -22.36 -3.67
N VAL A 65 -11.98 -21.07 -4.04
CA VAL A 65 -10.81 -20.37 -4.62
C VAL A 65 -10.30 -19.23 -3.75
N LEU A 66 -10.98 -18.95 -2.63
CA LEU A 66 -10.70 -17.82 -1.77
C LEU A 66 -9.26 -17.85 -1.24
N PHE A 67 -8.49 -16.80 -1.53
CA PHE A 67 -7.08 -16.63 -1.10
C PHE A 67 -6.16 -17.82 -1.44
N ARG A 68 -6.51 -18.62 -2.44
CA ARG A 68 -5.79 -19.83 -2.84
C ARG A 68 -4.35 -19.54 -3.28
N ASP A 69 -4.15 -18.39 -3.93
CA ASP A 69 -2.91 -18.08 -4.60
C ASP A 69 -2.19 -16.89 -3.94
N VAL A 70 -0.86 -16.89 -4.04
CA VAL A 70 -0.05 -15.72 -3.75
C VAL A 70 0.03 -14.89 -5.02
N LEU A 71 -0.63 -13.72 -5.04
CA LEU A 71 -0.60 -12.79 -6.18
C LEU A 71 0.76 -12.12 -6.28
N SER A 72 1.31 -11.70 -5.15
CA SER A 72 2.64 -11.12 -5.04
C SER A 72 3.22 -11.25 -3.64
N THR A 73 4.53 -11.07 -3.54
CA THR A 73 5.25 -10.93 -2.28
C THR A 73 6.36 -9.91 -2.43
N TYR A 74 6.52 -9.04 -1.44
CA TYR A 74 7.68 -8.15 -1.36
C TYR A 74 8.28 -8.19 0.05
N THR A 75 9.62 -8.14 0.13
CA THR A 75 10.33 -8.24 1.41
C THR A 75 11.34 -7.11 1.52
N THR A 76 11.34 -6.45 2.68
CA THR A 76 12.32 -5.40 3.02
C THR A 76 13.09 -5.78 4.28
N LYS A 77 14.38 -5.44 4.33
CA LYS A 77 15.21 -5.62 5.52
C LYS A 77 14.89 -4.53 6.54
N VAL A 78 14.66 -4.91 7.80
CA VAL A 78 14.37 -3.99 8.89
C VAL A 78 15.64 -3.77 9.72
N GLY A 79 16.22 -2.59 9.61
CA GLY A 79 17.38 -2.14 10.40
C GLY A 79 17.00 -1.18 11.53
N GLY A 80 18.02 -0.61 12.17
CA GLY A 80 17.90 0.45 13.17
C GLY A 80 17.66 -0.03 14.60
N ALA A 81 17.38 0.92 15.49
CA ALA A 81 17.18 0.71 16.92
C ALA A 81 15.93 -0.15 17.23
N SER A 82 15.83 -0.63 18.48
CA SER A 82 14.71 -1.49 18.92
C SER A 82 13.35 -0.82 18.75
N GLY A 83 13.22 0.47 19.07
CA GLY A 83 12.00 1.24 18.91
C GLY A 83 11.52 1.28 17.44
N ARG A 84 12.45 1.49 16.48
CA ARG A 84 12.12 1.44 15.05
C ARG A 84 11.62 0.05 14.63
N ARG A 85 12.29 -1.01 15.07
CA ARG A 85 11.88 -2.39 14.76
C ARG A 85 10.52 -2.72 15.37
N ALA A 86 10.25 -2.25 16.61
CA ALA A 86 8.95 -2.41 17.25
C ALA A 86 7.84 -1.70 16.46
N ASN A 87 8.09 -0.48 15.98
CA ASN A 87 7.13 0.28 15.16
C ASN A 87 6.80 -0.44 13.85
N VAL A 88 7.81 -0.97 13.15
CA VAL A 88 7.58 -1.75 11.90
C VAL A 88 6.76 -3.00 12.20
N LYS A 89 7.09 -3.74 13.27
CA LYS A 89 6.34 -4.93 13.69
C LYS A 89 4.88 -4.60 14.04
N LEU A 90 4.67 -3.52 14.80
CA LEU A 90 3.33 -3.07 15.18
C LEU A 90 2.52 -2.65 13.94
N THR A 91 3.12 -1.89 13.04
CA THR A 91 2.44 -1.46 11.81
C THR A 91 2.06 -2.67 10.94
N ALA A 92 2.97 -3.64 10.81
CA ALA A 92 2.68 -4.89 10.10
C ALA A 92 1.51 -5.66 10.72
N SER A 93 1.43 -5.75 12.05
CA SER A 93 0.33 -6.44 12.74
C SER A 93 -1.03 -5.76 12.56
N ARG A 94 -1.06 -4.47 12.26
CA ARG A 94 -2.30 -3.70 12.04
C ARG A 94 -2.87 -3.88 10.64
N ILE A 95 -2.05 -4.20 9.67
CA ILE A 95 -2.49 -4.40 8.28
C ILE A 95 -2.66 -5.88 7.92
N THR A 96 -2.06 -6.79 8.68
CA THR A 96 -2.20 -8.23 8.40
C THR A 96 -3.63 -8.70 8.66
N GLY A 97 -4.14 -9.53 7.77
CA GLY A 97 -5.52 -10.01 7.81
C GLY A 97 -6.55 -9.07 7.19
N TYR A 98 -6.13 -7.88 6.70
CA TYR A 98 -7.05 -6.98 6.01
C TYR A 98 -7.51 -7.59 4.68
N ILE A 99 -8.81 -7.60 4.49
CA ILE A 99 -9.45 -8.14 3.29
C ILE A 99 -10.06 -6.99 2.52
N LEU A 100 -9.89 -7.04 1.21
CA LEU A 100 -10.33 -6.05 0.26
C LEU A 100 -11.14 -6.75 -0.83
N ASN A 101 -12.46 -6.51 -0.88
CA ASN A 101 -13.34 -7.08 -1.90
C ASN A 101 -13.03 -6.51 -3.29
N SER A 102 -13.56 -7.15 -4.32
CA SER A 102 -13.47 -6.64 -5.69
C SER A 102 -13.99 -5.21 -5.77
N GLY A 103 -13.25 -4.32 -6.42
CA GLY A 103 -13.59 -2.91 -6.58
C GLY A 103 -13.36 -2.01 -5.36
N GLU A 104 -13.08 -2.56 -4.17
CA GLU A 104 -12.82 -1.76 -2.96
C GLU A 104 -11.42 -1.13 -2.98
N THR A 105 -11.31 -0.02 -2.25
CA THR A 105 -10.05 0.72 -2.05
C THR A 105 -9.60 0.62 -0.60
N MET A 106 -8.38 0.13 -0.39
CA MET A 106 -7.73 0.18 0.92
C MET A 106 -7.15 1.56 1.16
N LYS A 107 -7.49 2.17 2.29
CA LYS A 107 -6.84 3.36 2.85
C LYS A 107 -5.93 2.93 3.98
N TYR A 108 -4.62 3.10 3.76
CA TYR A 108 -3.62 2.58 4.71
C TYR A 108 -3.55 3.38 6.01
N GLY A 109 -3.58 4.71 5.92
CA GLY A 109 -3.43 5.61 7.08
C GLY A 109 -4.38 5.32 8.23
N PRO A 110 -5.70 5.20 8.02
CA PRO A 110 -6.66 4.90 9.09
C PRO A 110 -6.38 3.63 9.88
N LEU A 111 -5.68 2.65 9.30
CA LEU A 111 -5.34 1.39 9.96
C LEU A 111 -4.17 1.54 10.95
N VAL A 112 -3.27 2.49 10.70
CA VAL A 112 -1.99 2.59 11.41
C VAL A 112 -1.84 3.85 12.24
N THR A 113 -2.54 4.93 11.90
CA THR A 113 -2.50 6.21 12.66
C THR A 113 -3.53 6.22 13.81
N PRO A 114 -3.40 7.14 14.77
CA PRO A 114 -2.29 8.08 14.94
C PRO A 114 -1.02 7.41 15.48
N PHE A 115 0.14 7.90 15.06
CA PHE A 115 1.44 7.44 15.54
C PHE A 115 1.74 8.05 16.93
N THR A 116 1.17 7.45 17.97
CA THR A 116 1.33 7.90 19.37
C THR A 116 1.80 6.78 20.27
N ALA A 117 2.38 7.14 21.42
CA ALA A 117 2.77 6.16 22.44
C ALA A 117 1.54 5.42 23.01
N ALA A 118 0.39 6.08 23.13
CA ALA A 118 -0.87 5.46 23.57
C ALA A 118 -1.33 4.34 22.61
N ASN A 119 -0.97 4.45 21.32
CA ASN A 119 -1.21 3.43 20.32
C ASN A 119 -0.07 2.40 20.20
N GLY A 120 0.86 2.38 21.14
CA GLY A 120 1.97 1.42 21.22
C GLY A 120 3.18 1.76 20.36
N TYR A 121 3.24 2.93 19.73
CA TYR A 121 4.40 3.36 18.98
C TYR A 121 5.51 3.91 19.90
N SER A 122 6.74 3.56 19.58
CA SER A 122 7.96 4.03 20.25
C SER A 122 8.57 5.22 19.54
N ALA A 123 9.32 6.04 20.29
CA ALA A 123 10.21 7.02 19.69
C ALA A 123 11.35 6.31 18.93
N ALA A 124 11.63 6.79 17.74
CA ALA A 124 12.71 6.28 16.89
C ALA A 124 13.06 7.34 15.83
N PRO A 125 14.25 7.26 15.22
CA PRO A 125 14.65 8.17 14.17
C PRO A 125 13.65 8.15 13.00
N GLY A 126 13.19 9.33 12.63
CA GLY A 126 12.33 9.61 11.50
C GLY A 126 12.73 10.91 10.81
N TYR A 127 12.06 11.26 9.73
CA TYR A 127 12.35 12.48 8.98
C TYR A 127 11.29 13.53 9.25
N LEU A 128 11.71 14.68 9.75
CA LEU A 128 10.85 15.84 9.96
C LEU A 128 11.55 17.09 9.39
N GLN A 129 10.90 17.77 8.45
CA GLN A 129 11.40 19.00 7.82
C GLN A 129 12.86 18.91 7.32
N GLY A 130 13.22 17.77 6.72
CA GLY A 130 14.58 17.56 6.19
C GLY A 130 15.64 17.13 7.19
N LYS A 131 15.29 17.02 8.48
CA LYS A 131 16.21 16.57 9.55
C LYS A 131 15.82 15.17 10.02
N THR A 132 16.80 14.40 10.47
CA THR A 132 16.56 13.17 11.21
C THR A 132 16.33 13.55 12.67
N VAL A 133 15.17 13.21 13.21
CA VAL A 133 14.80 13.49 14.61
C VAL A 133 14.16 12.25 15.20
N ASP A 134 14.29 12.09 16.51
CA ASP A 134 13.53 11.07 17.23
C ASP A 134 12.05 11.49 17.29
N MET A 135 11.20 10.68 16.70
CA MET A 135 9.76 10.92 16.67
C MET A 135 9.00 9.63 16.92
N VAL A 136 7.83 9.74 17.55
CA VAL A 136 6.96 8.58 17.78
C VAL A 136 6.46 8.03 16.43
N GLY A 137 6.61 6.72 16.22
CA GLY A 137 6.27 6.08 14.96
C GLY A 137 7.38 6.05 13.90
N GLY A 138 8.60 6.52 14.23
CA GLY A 138 9.75 6.43 13.31
C GLY A 138 9.91 5.01 12.76
N GLY A 139 9.98 4.87 11.43
CA GLY A 139 10.06 3.59 10.71
C GLY A 139 8.73 3.00 10.24
N ALA A 140 7.58 3.50 10.67
CA ALA A 140 6.25 2.97 10.29
C ALA A 140 6.01 2.95 8.77
N CYS A 141 6.52 3.94 8.03
CA CYS A 141 6.40 4.00 6.56
C CYS A 141 7.15 2.88 5.82
N GLN A 142 7.96 2.06 6.50
CA GLN A 142 8.53 0.88 5.87
C GLN A 142 7.44 -0.14 5.52
N ALA A 143 6.40 -0.26 6.33
CA ALA A 143 5.30 -1.17 6.05
C ALA A 143 4.43 -0.68 4.87
N SER A 144 4.13 0.63 4.78
CA SER A 144 3.42 1.19 3.62
C SER A 144 4.23 1.01 2.33
N SER A 145 5.54 1.24 2.37
CA SER A 145 6.43 1.04 1.22
C SER A 145 6.48 -0.42 0.76
N THR A 146 6.58 -1.36 1.72
CA THR A 146 6.61 -2.79 1.40
C THR A 146 5.28 -3.26 0.80
N LEU A 147 4.15 -2.76 1.33
CA LEU A 147 2.82 -3.05 0.81
C LEU A 147 2.59 -2.41 -0.57
N TYR A 148 3.06 -1.16 -0.79
CA TYR A 148 2.99 -0.51 -2.09
C TYR A 148 3.74 -1.31 -3.17
N ALA A 149 4.97 -1.74 -2.87
CA ALA A 149 5.70 -2.60 -3.79
C ALA A 149 4.93 -3.92 -4.05
N ALA A 150 4.39 -4.57 -3.02
CA ALA A 150 3.57 -5.78 -3.20
C ALA A 150 2.33 -5.50 -4.08
N ALA A 151 1.63 -4.38 -3.89
CA ALA A 151 0.48 -3.98 -4.70
C ALA A 151 0.85 -3.77 -6.18
N LEU A 152 2.00 -3.15 -6.46
CA LEU A 152 2.52 -2.99 -7.82
C LEU A 152 2.77 -4.34 -8.49
N TYR A 153 3.45 -5.28 -7.80
CA TYR A 153 3.76 -6.61 -8.33
C TYR A 153 2.52 -7.51 -8.46
N ALA A 154 1.44 -7.22 -7.69
CA ALA A 154 0.13 -7.88 -7.86
C ALA A 154 -0.73 -7.26 -8.97
N ASN A 155 -0.21 -6.27 -9.70
CA ASN A 155 -0.93 -5.52 -10.72
C ASN A 155 -2.19 -4.80 -10.22
N LEU A 156 -2.21 -4.39 -8.94
CA LEU A 156 -3.32 -3.64 -8.37
C LEU A 156 -3.26 -2.17 -8.77
N GLU A 157 -4.41 -1.52 -8.81
CA GLU A 157 -4.55 -0.10 -9.12
C GLU A 157 -4.05 0.75 -7.93
N ILE A 158 -3.08 1.63 -8.18
CA ILE A 158 -2.62 2.60 -7.17
C ILE A 158 -3.47 3.87 -7.29
N VAL A 159 -4.25 4.15 -6.25
CA VAL A 159 -5.16 5.31 -6.20
C VAL A 159 -4.40 6.55 -5.72
N GLN A 160 -3.60 6.40 -4.67
CA GLN A 160 -2.80 7.49 -4.10
C GLN A 160 -1.48 6.99 -3.55
N ARG A 161 -0.40 7.69 -3.86
CA ARG A 161 0.93 7.43 -3.32
C ARG A 161 1.79 8.69 -3.35
N THR A 162 2.55 8.91 -2.30
CA THR A 162 3.58 9.95 -2.23
C THR A 162 4.92 9.31 -1.89
N ASN A 163 6.00 9.64 -2.62
CA ASN A 163 7.35 9.19 -2.27
C ASN A 163 7.92 9.95 -1.06
N HIS A 164 8.92 9.37 -0.39
CA HIS A 164 9.66 10.08 0.66
C HIS A 164 10.46 11.26 0.08
N GLY A 165 10.72 12.24 0.93
CA GLY A 165 11.55 13.38 0.54
C GLY A 165 13.01 13.02 0.27
N PHE A 166 13.52 11.91 0.84
CA PHE A 166 14.85 11.35 0.62
C PHE A 166 14.74 9.89 0.23
N ALA A 167 15.69 9.39 -0.56
CA ALA A 167 15.75 7.98 -0.92
C ALA A 167 15.93 7.10 0.32
N SER A 168 15.08 6.08 0.46
CA SER A 168 15.15 5.13 1.57
C SER A 168 16.15 4.01 1.25
N ASP A 169 16.89 3.56 2.26
CA ASP A 169 17.91 2.51 2.14
C ASP A 169 17.35 1.08 2.16
N TYR A 170 16.11 0.91 2.61
CA TYR A 170 15.45 -0.38 2.76
C TYR A 170 14.66 -0.83 1.53
N ILE A 171 14.45 0.04 0.54
CA ILE A 171 13.65 -0.24 -0.65
C ILE A 171 14.22 0.49 -1.89
N GLY A 172 13.97 -0.06 -3.07
CA GLY A 172 14.41 0.55 -4.33
C GLY A 172 13.74 1.89 -4.63
N LEU A 173 14.44 2.72 -5.42
CA LEU A 173 13.90 4.01 -5.87
C LEU A 173 12.57 3.82 -6.60
N GLY A 174 11.59 4.66 -6.29
CA GLY A 174 10.26 4.61 -6.88
C GLY A 174 9.32 3.57 -6.28
N LEU A 175 9.77 2.76 -5.32
CA LEU A 175 8.97 1.71 -4.68
C LEU A 175 8.55 2.03 -3.25
N ASP A 176 8.79 3.23 -2.78
CA ASP A 176 8.44 3.68 -1.44
C ASP A 176 7.10 4.42 -1.41
N ALA A 177 6.45 4.42 -0.25
CA ALA A 177 5.21 5.16 0.02
C ALA A 177 5.27 5.80 1.41
N THR A 178 5.10 7.12 1.46
CA THR A 178 5.03 7.89 2.70
C THR A 178 3.61 8.01 3.19
N VAL A 179 3.41 7.81 4.49
CA VAL A 179 2.13 8.03 5.16
C VAL A 179 2.36 8.84 6.44
N ALA A 180 1.56 9.88 6.65
CA ALA A 180 1.61 10.71 7.84
C ALA A 180 0.20 11.10 8.28
N GLN A 181 0.00 11.26 9.58
CA GLN A 181 -1.27 11.73 10.11
C GLN A 181 -1.60 13.13 9.59
N GLY A 182 -2.77 13.28 8.94
CA GLY A 182 -3.19 14.55 8.35
C GLY A 182 -2.34 15.01 7.15
N GLY A 183 -1.54 14.12 6.57
CA GLY A 183 -0.64 14.38 5.46
C GLY A 183 -0.74 13.35 4.34
N PRO A 184 0.40 12.92 3.75
CA PRO A 184 0.39 11.94 2.68
C PRO A 184 -0.30 10.64 3.08
N GLU A 185 -1.05 10.06 2.13
CA GLU A 185 -1.76 8.80 2.27
C GLU A 185 -1.26 7.80 1.23
N PHE A 186 -1.49 6.52 1.49
CA PHE A 186 -1.31 5.45 0.54
C PHE A 186 -2.62 4.69 0.37
N GLU A 187 -3.12 4.68 -0.88
CA GLU A 187 -4.36 4.00 -1.24
C GLU A 187 -4.15 3.14 -2.48
N PHE A 188 -4.70 1.94 -2.47
CA PHE A 188 -4.75 1.08 -3.66
C PHE A 188 -6.10 0.37 -3.72
N ARG A 189 -6.52 0.03 -4.93
CA ARG A 189 -7.80 -0.61 -5.22
C ARG A 189 -7.60 -2.05 -5.67
N ASN A 190 -8.47 -2.91 -5.20
CA ASN A 190 -8.58 -4.25 -5.74
C ASN A 190 -9.36 -4.20 -7.07
N ASN A 191 -8.64 -4.15 -8.17
CA ASN A 191 -9.18 -4.18 -9.54
C ASN A 191 -9.33 -5.60 -10.09
N THR A 192 -9.23 -6.62 -9.23
CA THR A 192 -9.48 -8.02 -9.61
C THR A 192 -10.94 -8.42 -9.35
N MET A 193 -11.37 -9.54 -9.92
CA MET A 193 -12.73 -10.05 -9.71
C MET A 193 -12.93 -10.73 -8.36
N TYR A 194 -11.84 -11.04 -7.61
CA TYR A 194 -11.88 -11.81 -6.38
C TYR A 194 -11.34 -11.00 -5.20
N PRO A 195 -11.79 -11.28 -3.97
CA PRO A 195 -11.21 -10.68 -2.79
C PRO A 195 -9.72 -10.96 -2.66
N ILE A 196 -8.99 -9.99 -2.11
CA ILE A 196 -7.57 -10.14 -1.76
C ILE A 196 -7.39 -9.97 -0.25
N LYS A 197 -6.36 -10.63 0.31
CA LYS A 197 -6.00 -10.57 1.72
C LYS A 197 -4.55 -10.13 1.87
N VAL A 198 -4.33 -9.14 2.71
CA VAL A 198 -2.98 -8.67 3.07
C VAL A 198 -2.43 -9.56 4.19
N VAL A 199 -1.24 -10.10 3.99
CA VAL A 199 -0.50 -10.85 5.02
C VAL A 199 0.86 -10.19 5.22
N ALA A 200 1.07 -9.57 6.38
CA ALA A 200 2.30 -8.89 6.73
C ALA A 200 3.01 -9.63 7.88
N GLU A 201 4.21 -10.11 7.62
CA GLU A 201 4.99 -10.93 8.54
C GLU A 201 6.31 -10.23 8.88
N TYR A 202 6.50 -9.94 10.17
CA TYR A 202 7.80 -9.52 10.69
C TYR A 202 8.53 -10.73 11.25
N TYR A 203 9.72 -11.03 10.72
CA TYR A 203 10.49 -12.21 11.13
C TYR A 203 11.99 -11.94 11.20
N ALA A 204 12.71 -12.79 11.91
CA ALA A 204 14.17 -12.78 11.99
C ALA A 204 14.75 -13.99 11.23
N SER A 205 15.82 -13.76 10.47
CA SER A 205 16.56 -14.80 9.76
C SER A 205 18.03 -14.39 9.62
N GLY A 206 18.95 -15.28 9.93
CA GLY A 206 20.39 -15.03 9.82
C GLY A 206 20.87 -13.81 10.62
N GLY A 207 20.30 -13.56 11.81
CA GLY A 207 20.64 -12.40 12.64
C GLY A 207 20.13 -11.04 12.12
N LYS A 208 19.28 -11.05 11.10
CA LYS A 208 18.68 -9.86 10.50
C LYS A 208 17.15 -9.93 10.62
N ASN A 209 16.49 -8.77 10.67
CA ASN A 209 15.05 -8.68 10.69
C ASN A 209 14.50 -8.28 9.32
N TYR A 210 13.32 -8.80 9.01
CA TYR A 210 12.65 -8.57 7.73
C TYR A 210 11.17 -8.30 7.95
N LEU A 211 10.61 -7.50 7.06
CA LEU A 211 9.17 -7.39 6.85
C LEU A 211 8.85 -7.96 5.48
N LYS A 212 7.99 -8.98 5.45
CA LYS A 212 7.45 -9.56 4.22
C LYS A 212 5.95 -9.23 4.15
N VAL A 213 5.52 -8.69 3.04
CA VAL A 213 4.10 -8.48 2.73
C VAL A 213 3.75 -9.33 1.53
N SER A 214 2.73 -10.17 1.70
CA SER A 214 2.14 -10.99 0.65
C SER A 214 0.70 -10.58 0.42
N LEU A 215 0.28 -10.54 -0.82
CA LEU A 215 -1.10 -10.36 -1.22
C LEU A 215 -1.63 -11.71 -1.69
N LEU A 216 -2.58 -12.26 -0.93
CA LEU A 216 -3.24 -13.51 -1.26
C LEU A 216 -4.54 -13.22 -2.02
N GLY A 217 -4.87 -14.03 -3.00
CA GLY A 217 -6.08 -13.87 -3.79
C GLY A 217 -6.33 -15.08 -4.68
N THR A 218 -6.96 -14.86 -5.83
CA THR A 218 -7.24 -15.89 -6.83
C THR A 218 -6.63 -15.48 -8.16
N LYS A 219 -5.65 -16.22 -8.65
CA LYS A 219 -5.09 -16.04 -9.99
C LYS A 219 -6.07 -16.55 -11.03
N VAL A 220 -6.36 -15.73 -12.02
CA VAL A 220 -7.23 -16.06 -13.17
C VAL A 220 -6.44 -16.37 -14.43
N ASP A 221 -5.16 -15.98 -14.45
CA ASP A 221 -4.22 -16.20 -15.54
C ASP A 221 -2.77 -16.30 -15.02
N ASP A 222 -1.82 -16.51 -15.93
CA ASP A 222 -0.39 -16.64 -15.63
C ASP A 222 0.38 -15.33 -15.82
N THR A 223 -0.30 -14.20 -15.87
CA THR A 223 0.37 -12.90 -16.02
C THR A 223 1.20 -12.55 -14.81
N TYR A 224 2.28 -11.81 -15.03
CA TYR A 224 3.14 -11.31 -13.96
C TYR A 224 3.69 -9.92 -14.27
N VAL A 225 4.09 -9.21 -13.22
CA VAL A 225 4.59 -7.83 -13.31
C VAL A 225 6.09 -7.77 -13.06
N LYS A 226 6.78 -6.96 -13.87
CA LYS A 226 8.12 -6.44 -13.57
C LYS A 226 8.05 -4.93 -13.49
N ILE A 227 8.66 -4.37 -12.45
CA ILE A 227 8.77 -2.93 -12.30
C ILE A 227 10.12 -2.48 -12.87
N LYS A 228 10.06 -1.47 -13.74
CA LYS A 228 11.24 -0.80 -14.29
C LYS A 228 11.33 0.59 -13.67
N THR A 229 12.43 0.90 -13.01
CA THR A 229 12.76 2.25 -12.54
C THR A 229 13.81 2.85 -13.46
N GLU A 230 13.55 4.04 -13.96
CA GLU A 230 14.43 4.85 -14.80
C GLU A 230 14.93 6.05 -14.01
N VAL A 231 16.24 6.13 -13.77
CA VAL A 231 16.87 7.28 -13.10
C VAL A 231 17.13 8.35 -14.15
N LEU A 232 16.41 9.46 -14.07
CA LEU A 232 16.52 10.60 -14.98
C LEU A 232 17.64 11.55 -14.57
N GLU A 233 17.83 11.70 -13.25
CA GLU A 233 18.83 12.61 -12.69
C GLU A 233 19.33 12.07 -11.36
N THR A 234 20.65 12.16 -11.16
CA THR A 234 21.30 11.94 -9.86
C THR A 234 21.84 13.26 -9.37
N ILE A 235 21.41 13.70 -8.19
CA ILE A 235 21.77 14.97 -7.57
C ILE A 235 22.76 14.67 -6.43
N PRO A 236 24.07 14.96 -6.62
CA PRO A 236 25.06 14.67 -5.60
C PRO A 236 24.84 15.55 -4.37
N PHE A 237 25.22 15.05 -3.20
CA PHE A 237 25.31 15.86 -2.00
C PHE A 237 26.64 16.60 -1.96
N THR A 238 26.71 17.66 -1.13
CA THR A 238 27.94 18.36 -0.77
C THR A 238 28.31 18.07 0.68
N GLU A 239 29.58 18.32 1.04
CA GLU A 239 30.04 18.28 2.44
C GLU A 239 30.24 19.71 2.93
N GLU A 240 29.69 20.01 4.11
CA GLU A 240 29.85 21.26 4.85
C GLU A 240 30.66 20.96 6.10
N ILE A 241 31.76 21.69 6.31
CA ILE A 241 32.59 21.60 7.49
C ILE A 241 32.23 22.77 8.42
N VAL A 242 31.89 22.47 9.67
CA VAL A 242 31.54 23.45 10.69
C VAL A 242 32.52 23.31 11.81
N GLU A 243 33.29 24.38 12.11
CA GLU A 243 34.18 24.43 13.25
C GLU A 243 33.40 24.58 14.55
N THR A 244 33.83 23.87 15.59
CA THR A 244 33.19 23.88 16.91
C THR A 244 34.21 23.82 18.04
N ASP A 245 33.86 24.38 19.19
CA ASP A 245 34.62 24.27 20.41
C ASP A 245 34.23 23.02 21.24
N GLU A 246 33.23 22.25 20.79
CA GLU A 246 32.74 21.05 21.51
C GLU A 246 33.61 19.80 21.29
N LEU A 247 34.50 19.84 20.32
CA LEU A 247 35.40 18.73 19.97
C LEU A 247 36.86 19.07 20.23
N ALA A 248 37.69 18.06 20.48
CA ALA A 248 39.12 18.26 20.57
C ALA A 248 39.69 18.83 19.26
N PRO A 249 40.77 19.63 19.31
CA PRO A 249 41.38 20.22 18.13
C PRO A 249 41.62 19.17 17.00
N GLY A 250 41.02 19.40 15.84
CA GLY A 250 41.11 18.51 14.67
C GLY A 250 40.26 17.25 14.74
N GLU A 251 39.55 16.97 15.83
CA GLU A 251 38.58 15.87 15.91
C GLU A 251 37.41 16.13 14.95
N ARG A 252 36.97 15.08 14.28
CA ARG A 252 35.87 15.16 13.29
C ARG A 252 34.68 14.29 13.73
N LYS A 253 33.48 14.85 13.67
CA LYS A 253 32.23 14.17 13.97
C LYS A 253 31.22 14.45 12.87
N VAL A 254 30.58 13.39 12.33
CA VAL A 254 29.48 13.57 11.40
C VAL A 254 28.23 13.93 12.17
N GLU A 255 27.78 15.17 12.05
CA GLU A 255 26.56 15.69 12.66
C GLU A 255 25.32 15.36 11.79
N GLN A 256 25.47 15.46 10.48
CA GLN A 256 24.41 15.16 9.55
C GLN A 256 24.87 14.19 8.45
N THR A 257 24.17 13.08 8.30
CA THR A 257 24.41 12.11 7.23
C THR A 257 23.92 12.66 5.89
N ALA A 258 24.69 12.45 4.83
CA ALA A 258 24.35 12.84 3.48
C ALA A 258 23.32 11.91 2.84
N TYR A 259 22.52 12.45 1.89
CA TYR A 259 21.71 11.69 0.97
C TYR A 259 21.91 12.21 -0.46
N THR A 260 22.14 11.30 -1.38
CA THR A 260 22.09 11.60 -2.82
C THR A 260 20.62 11.78 -3.22
N GLY A 261 20.33 12.82 -3.97
CA GLY A 261 19.00 13.05 -4.54
C GLY A 261 18.83 12.35 -5.89
N TYR A 262 17.59 12.06 -6.24
CA TYR A 262 17.25 11.40 -7.50
C TYR A 262 15.94 11.91 -8.06
N LYS A 263 15.86 12.00 -9.40
CA LYS A 263 14.57 12.06 -10.10
C LYS A 263 14.40 10.76 -10.87
N VAL A 264 13.30 10.07 -10.63
CA VAL A 264 13.06 8.76 -11.24
C VAL A 264 11.65 8.66 -11.81
N LYS A 265 11.51 7.84 -12.86
CA LYS A 265 10.22 7.36 -13.35
C LYS A 265 10.12 5.87 -13.11
N THR A 266 8.94 5.43 -12.69
CA THR A 266 8.63 4.02 -12.48
C THR A 266 7.61 3.59 -13.52
N TYR A 267 7.84 2.41 -14.13
CA TYR A 267 6.95 1.80 -15.11
C TYR A 267 6.55 0.41 -14.65
N ARG A 268 5.31 0.07 -14.87
CA ARG A 268 4.73 -1.25 -14.66
C ARG A 268 4.72 -1.97 -16.00
N ASN A 269 5.46 -3.07 -16.09
CA ASN A 269 5.50 -3.94 -17.26
C ASN A 269 4.77 -5.23 -16.94
N VAL A 270 3.67 -5.50 -17.63
CA VAL A 270 2.89 -6.73 -17.51
C VAL A 270 3.32 -7.70 -18.59
N TYR A 271 3.58 -8.93 -18.21
CA TYR A 271 4.00 -10.02 -19.09
C TYR A 271 3.01 -11.17 -19.02
N SER A 272 2.81 -11.88 -20.12
CA SER A 272 2.14 -13.18 -20.16
C SER A 272 3.03 -14.27 -19.54
N GLY A 273 2.46 -15.41 -19.21
CA GLY A 273 3.17 -16.55 -18.63
C GLY A 273 4.34 -17.06 -19.47
N ASP A 274 4.27 -16.92 -20.79
CA ASP A 274 5.35 -17.26 -21.75
C ASP A 274 6.43 -16.17 -21.86
N GLY A 275 6.30 -15.06 -21.10
CA GLY A 275 7.30 -14.00 -21.02
C GLY A 275 7.17 -12.89 -22.06
N LYS A 276 6.09 -12.85 -22.85
CA LYS A 276 5.83 -11.77 -23.80
C LYS A 276 5.31 -10.53 -23.07
N LEU A 277 5.84 -9.35 -23.40
CA LEU A 277 5.34 -8.08 -22.87
C LEU A 277 3.95 -7.79 -23.42
N ILE A 278 2.97 -7.65 -22.52
CA ILE A 278 1.58 -7.29 -22.82
C ILE A 278 1.42 -5.77 -22.80
N SER A 279 1.91 -5.13 -21.74
CA SER A 279 1.82 -3.67 -21.58
C SER A 279 2.99 -3.11 -20.80
N SER A 280 3.30 -1.84 -21.05
CA SER A 280 4.25 -1.03 -20.29
C SER A 280 3.60 0.31 -19.97
N THR A 281 3.26 0.53 -18.72
CA THR A 281 2.51 1.70 -18.28
C THR A 281 3.35 2.55 -17.34
N PHE A 282 3.34 3.87 -17.56
CA PHE A 282 3.92 4.80 -16.60
C PHE A 282 3.12 4.74 -15.29
N GLU A 283 3.83 4.50 -14.18
CA GLU A 283 3.22 4.39 -12.86
C GLU A 283 3.32 5.70 -12.07
N ALA A 284 4.54 6.19 -11.89
CA ALA A 284 4.75 7.39 -11.09
C ALA A 284 6.11 8.05 -11.38
N SER A 285 6.19 9.36 -11.09
CA SER A 285 7.46 10.08 -10.91
C SER A 285 7.76 10.21 -9.42
N SER A 286 9.03 10.04 -9.05
CA SER A 286 9.50 10.25 -7.67
C SER A 286 10.68 11.20 -7.67
N ASN A 287 10.65 12.16 -6.75
CA ASN A 287 11.68 13.18 -6.61
C ASN A 287 12.25 13.13 -5.19
N TYR A 288 13.48 12.65 -5.06
CA TYR A 288 14.21 12.56 -3.82
C TYR A 288 15.22 13.69 -3.74
N LYS A 289 15.17 14.48 -2.68
CA LYS A 289 16.07 15.61 -2.46
C LYS A 289 17.47 15.11 -2.10
N ALA A 290 18.50 15.84 -2.51
CA ALA A 290 19.82 15.70 -1.92
C ALA A 290 19.83 16.33 -0.51
N ARG A 291 20.68 15.79 0.38
CA ARG A 291 20.94 16.34 1.71
C ARG A 291 22.45 16.35 1.94
N ASN A 292 22.98 17.51 2.27
CA ASN A 292 24.40 17.66 2.50
C ASN A 292 24.87 16.89 3.74
N ARG A 293 26.13 16.46 3.73
CA ARG A 293 26.82 16.00 4.93
C ARG A 293 27.26 17.23 5.73
N ILE A 294 27.05 17.22 7.04
CA ILE A 294 27.63 18.20 7.95
C ILE A 294 28.63 17.48 8.84
N VAL A 295 29.86 17.98 8.84
CA VAL A 295 30.95 17.46 9.66
C VAL A 295 31.42 18.54 10.61
N LEU A 296 31.28 18.29 11.92
CA LEU A 296 31.85 19.14 12.95
C LEU A 296 33.35 18.85 13.05
N VAL A 297 34.14 19.90 13.15
CA VAL A 297 35.61 19.81 13.34
C VAL A 297 36.01 20.67 14.53
N GLY A 298 36.73 20.09 15.47
CA GLY A 298 37.26 20.83 16.61
C GLY A 298 38.23 21.93 16.17
N LYS A 299 38.05 23.16 16.64
CA LYS A 299 38.93 24.30 16.34
C LYS A 299 40.36 23.99 16.74
N SER A 300 41.31 24.33 15.89
CA SER A 300 42.73 24.32 16.28
C SER A 300 42.97 25.34 17.41
N ALA A 301 43.73 24.94 18.43
CA ALA A 301 44.18 25.92 19.40
C ALA A 301 44.97 27.01 18.68
N ALA A 302 44.62 28.27 18.91
CA ALA A 302 45.33 29.45 18.38
C ALA A 302 46.73 29.53 18.93
#